data_49e964291e95e56664df279d71ca9b18
#
_entry.id   49e964291e95e56664df279d71ca9b18
#
_cell.length_a   1.000
_cell.length_b   1.000
_cell.length_c   1.000
_cell.angle_alpha   90.00
_cell.angle_beta   90.00
_cell.angle_gamma   90.00
#
_symmetry.space_group_name_H-M   'P 1'
#
loop_
_entity.id
_entity.type
_entity.pdbx_description
1 polymer ?
#
loop_
_entity_poly.entity_id
_entity_poly.type
_entity_poly.pdbx_seq_one_letter_code
_entity_poly.pdbx_strand_id
1 'polypeptide(L)'
;MGYREMQRRDFLTIAAAGVAAASFNVPTIGWANTNEIYKLRAGEANANLIGDSTISENCWLYNASCPGPLLRRRKGEMLNVAVTNDLSTPTTVHWHGIRNVNEMDGVADLTQPPI
;
A
#
# COMPACT_ATOMS: atom_id res chain seq x y z
N MET A 1 16.65 50.83 -6.25
CA MET A 1 16.49 49.83 -5.21
C MET A 1 16.82 48.47 -5.86
N GLY A 2 18.07 48.01 -5.69
CA GLY A 2 18.59 46.83 -6.40
C GLY A 2 18.18 45.56 -5.67
N TYR A 3 17.53 44.64 -6.37
CA TYR A 3 17.28 43.27 -5.88
C TYR A 3 18.60 42.50 -5.91
N ARG A 4 19.06 42.06 -4.75
CA ARG A 4 20.20 41.17 -4.63
C ARG A 4 19.71 39.74 -4.90
N GLU A 5 20.15 39.11 -5.98
CA GLU A 5 19.86 37.70 -6.23
C GLU A 5 20.44 36.84 -5.12
N MET A 6 19.61 36.02 -4.49
CA MET A 6 19.98 35.09 -3.44
C MET A 6 20.66 33.88 -4.08
N GLN A 7 21.93 33.64 -3.76
CA GLN A 7 22.67 32.50 -4.29
C GLN A 7 22.42 31.23 -3.45
N ARG A 8 22.60 30.06 -4.05
CA ARG A 8 22.40 28.75 -3.39
C ARG A 8 23.13 28.63 -2.04
N ARG A 9 24.34 29.21 -1.94
CA ARG A 9 25.11 29.23 -0.70
C ARG A 9 24.46 30.08 0.41
N ASP A 10 23.77 31.18 0.05
CA ASP A 10 23.09 32.04 1.00
C ASP A 10 21.87 31.34 1.60
N PHE A 11 21.17 30.54 0.78
CA PHE A 11 20.06 29.68 1.23
C PHE A 11 20.56 28.61 2.23
N LEU A 12 21.68 27.94 1.94
CA LEU A 12 22.23 26.91 2.81
C LEU A 12 22.75 27.49 4.14
N THR A 13 23.29 28.71 4.15
CA THR A 13 23.76 29.36 5.38
C THR A 13 22.59 29.83 6.27
N ILE A 14 21.50 30.29 5.67
CA ILE A 14 20.27 30.66 6.42
C ILE A 14 19.61 29.40 6.99
N ALA A 15 19.59 28.30 6.25
CA ALA A 15 19.05 27.01 6.71
C ALA A 15 19.86 26.43 7.88
N ALA A 16 21.19 26.62 7.88
CA ALA A 16 22.05 26.13 8.97
C ALA A 16 21.92 26.97 10.26
N ALA A 17 21.61 28.27 10.16
CA ALA A 17 21.42 29.14 11.33
C ALA A 17 20.07 28.99 12.01
N GLY A 18 19.07 28.44 11.31
CA GLY A 18 17.70 28.27 11.81
C GLY A 18 17.45 27.03 12.67
N VAL A 19 18.43 26.11 12.79
CA VAL A 19 18.24 24.80 13.45
C VAL A 19 18.49 24.83 14.98
N ALA A 20 18.83 25.97 15.56
CA ALA A 20 19.33 26.01 16.94
C ALA A 20 18.28 26.22 18.04
N ALA A 21 16.97 26.21 17.81
CA ALA A 21 15.99 26.32 18.92
C ALA A 21 14.54 25.94 18.59
N ALA A 22 14.29 24.91 17.83
CA ALA A 22 12.95 24.31 17.83
C ALA A 22 13.08 22.82 18.10
N SER A 23 12.70 22.40 19.28
CA SER A 23 12.39 20.99 19.56
C SER A 23 11.19 20.62 18.68
N PHE A 24 11.46 20.32 17.42
CA PHE A 24 10.45 19.72 16.56
C PHE A 24 10.14 18.35 17.15
N ASN A 25 8.98 18.22 17.80
CA ASN A 25 8.32 16.94 17.93
C ASN A 25 8.02 16.47 16.50
N VAL A 26 9.02 15.91 15.84
CA VAL A 26 8.79 15.16 14.62
C VAL A 26 7.94 13.98 15.07
N PRO A 27 6.67 13.88 14.62
CA PRO A 27 5.90 12.70 14.94
C PRO A 27 6.74 11.52 14.46
N THR A 28 7.17 10.68 15.39
CA THR A 28 7.81 9.40 15.04
C THR A 28 6.76 8.67 14.21
N ILE A 29 6.94 8.68 12.90
CA ILE A 29 6.16 7.83 12.01
C ILE A 29 6.47 6.43 12.52
N GLY A 30 5.52 5.85 13.27
CA GLY A 30 5.68 4.53 13.87
C GLY A 30 6.13 3.59 12.76
N TRP A 31 7.27 2.95 12.97
CA TRP A 31 7.77 1.92 12.06
C TRP A 31 6.70 0.84 12.03
N ALA A 32 6.14 0.56 10.87
CA ALA A 32 5.18 -0.53 10.73
C ALA A 32 5.85 -1.81 11.26
N ASN A 33 5.15 -2.51 12.15
CA ASN A 33 5.65 -3.76 12.70
C ASN A 33 5.94 -4.71 11.54
N THR A 34 7.20 -5.12 11.37
CA THR A 34 7.65 -5.94 10.25
C THR A 34 6.99 -7.33 10.22
N ASN A 35 6.34 -7.72 11.31
CA ASN A 35 5.62 -8.99 11.47
C ASN A 35 4.10 -8.88 11.26
N GLU A 36 3.58 -7.73 10.86
CA GLU A 36 2.16 -7.58 10.59
C GLU A 36 1.74 -8.46 9.41
N ILE A 37 0.68 -9.23 9.59
CA ILE A 37 0.07 -10.06 8.54
C ILE A 37 -1.20 -9.34 8.06
N TYR A 38 -1.23 -8.97 6.80
CA TYR A 38 -2.46 -8.49 6.16
C TYR A 38 -3.41 -9.66 5.91
N LYS A 39 -4.68 -9.45 6.19
CA LYS A 39 -5.73 -10.42 5.87
C LYS A 39 -6.45 -9.95 4.61
N LEU A 40 -6.40 -10.77 3.57
CA LEU A 40 -7.03 -10.51 2.29
C LEU A 40 -8.06 -11.61 2.03
N ARG A 41 -9.34 -11.23 2.03
CA ARG A 41 -10.45 -12.15 1.81
C ARG A 41 -11.09 -11.85 0.47
N ALA A 42 -11.03 -12.79 -0.47
CA ALA A 42 -11.80 -12.73 -1.71
C ALA A 42 -13.21 -13.27 -1.42
N GLY A 43 -14.24 -12.51 -1.80
CA GLY A 43 -15.62 -12.89 -1.55
C GLY A 43 -16.61 -12.02 -2.31
N GLU A 44 -17.86 -12.41 -2.30
CA GLU A 44 -18.96 -11.65 -2.90
C GLU A 44 -19.45 -10.57 -1.95
N ALA A 45 -19.70 -9.38 -2.49
CA ALA A 45 -20.32 -8.28 -1.76
C ALA A 45 -20.97 -7.28 -2.73
N ASN A 46 -21.84 -6.44 -2.20
CA ASN A 46 -22.42 -5.34 -2.95
C ASN A 46 -21.53 -4.09 -2.82
N ALA A 47 -21.33 -3.38 -3.91
CA ALA A 47 -20.50 -2.17 -3.92
C ALA A 47 -21.00 -1.12 -4.90
N ASN A 48 -20.74 0.14 -4.57
CA ASN A 48 -20.89 1.22 -5.53
C ASN A 48 -19.58 1.33 -6.34
N LEU A 49 -19.63 0.89 -7.59
CA LEU A 49 -18.44 0.84 -8.46
C LEU A 49 -18.27 2.11 -9.32
N ILE A 50 -19.32 2.86 -9.55
CA ILE A 50 -19.33 4.02 -10.46
C ILE A 50 -19.43 5.37 -9.74
N GLY A 51 -19.53 5.38 -8.42
CA GLY A 51 -19.55 6.62 -7.65
C GLY A 51 -20.88 7.38 -7.65
N ASP A 52 -21.92 6.82 -8.25
CA ASP A 52 -23.30 7.32 -8.16
C ASP A 52 -24.09 6.58 -7.05
N SER A 53 -25.43 6.65 -7.09
CA SER A 53 -26.28 5.93 -6.12
C SER A 53 -26.48 4.45 -6.46
N THR A 54 -25.93 3.96 -7.56
CA THR A 54 -26.15 2.60 -8.06
C THR A 54 -25.30 1.60 -7.29
N ILE A 55 -25.94 0.60 -6.72
CA ILE A 55 -25.25 -0.52 -6.07
C ILE A 55 -25.18 -1.69 -7.05
N SER A 56 -23.96 -2.13 -7.32
CA SER A 56 -23.69 -3.37 -8.06
C SER A 56 -23.73 -4.53 -7.07
N GLU A 57 -24.51 -5.55 -7.37
CA GLU A 57 -24.67 -6.74 -6.51
C GLU A 57 -23.71 -7.85 -6.93
N ASN A 58 -23.38 -8.73 -5.97
CA ASN A 58 -22.56 -9.92 -6.19
C ASN A 58 -21.20 -9.64 -6.85
N CYS A 59 -20.61 -8.51 -6.53
CA CYS A 59 -19.26 -8.17 -6.99
C CYS A 59 -18.22 -9.03 -6.26
N TRP A 60 -17.25 -9.54 -6.98
CA TRP A 60 -16.09 -10.21 -6.37
C TRP A 60 -15.10 -9.15 -5.90
N LEU A 61 -14.95 -9.04 -4.60
CA LEU A 61 -14.20 -7.97 -3.96
C LEU A 61 -13.22 -8.52 -2.94
N TYR A 62 -12.13 -7.78 -2.73
CA TYR A 62 -11.26 -8.02 -1.57
C TYR A 62 -11.79 -7.25 -0.35
N ASN A 63 -12.00 -7.98 0.76
CA ASN A 63 -12.50 -7.43 2.02
C ASN A 63 -13.79 -6.61 1.87
N ALA A 64 -14.67 -7.05 0.96
CA ALA A 64 -15.96 -6.42 0.67
C ALA A 64 -15.87 -4.91 0.33
N SER A 65 -14.78 -4.45 -0.27
CA SER A 65 -14.59 -3.03 -0.62
C SER A 65 -14.02 -2.84 -2.02
N CYS A 66 -14.40 -1.73 -2.66
CA CYS A 66 -13.85 -1.25 -3.92
C CYS A 66 -13.50 0.26 -3.78
N PRO A 67 -12.23 0.66 -4.01
CA PRO A 67 -11.08 -0.22 -4.19
C PRO A 67 -10.83 -1.11 -2.96
N GLY A 68 -10.13 -2.24 -3.18
CA GLY A 68 -9.75 -3.16 -2.10
C GLY A 68 -8.80 -2.53 -1.07
N PRO A 69 -8.38 -3.29 -0.04
CA PRO A 69 -7.56 -2.75 1.03
C PRO A 69 -6.21 -2.26 0.54
N LEU A 70 -5.74 -1.15 1.09
CA LEU A 70 -4.40 -0.64 0.82
C LEU A 70 -3.35 -1.46 1.58
N LEU A 71 -2.50 -2.18 0.84
CA LEU A 71 -1.33 -2.87 1.40
C LEU A 71 -0.10 -1.97 1.22
N ARG A 72 0.53 -1.55 2.30
CA ARG A 72 1.65 -0.63 2.26
C ARG A 72 2.87 -1.21 2.96
N ARG A 73 4.00 -1.27 2.24
CA ARG A 73 5.32 -1.64 2.78
C ARG A 73 6.40 -0.73 2.18
N ARG A 74 7.50 -0.61 2.88
CA ARG A 74 8.69 0.04 2.34
C ARG A 74 9.45 -0.93 1.45
N LYS A 75 10.19 -0.40 0.49
CA LYS A 75 11.07 -1.22 -0.34
C LYS A 75 12.07 -2.00 0.53
N GLY A 76 12.11 -3.32 0.35
CA GLY A 76 12.96 -4.24 1.11
C GLY A 76 12.30 -4.83 2.36
N GLU A 77 11.14 -4.37 2.77
CA GLU A 77 10.37 -5.01 3.85
C GLU A 77 9.59 -6.22 3.34
N MET A 78 9.45 -7.22 4.20
CA MET A 78 8.61 -8.40 3.91
C MET A 78 7.12 -8.00 3.96
N LEU A 79 6.38 -8.37 2.93
CA LEU A 79 4.92 -8.29 2.91
C LEU A 79 4.35 -9.68 3.19
N ASN A 80 3.70 -9.83 4.34
CA ASN A 80 3.01 -11.06 4.71
C ASN A 80 1.51 -10.87 4.50
N VAL A 81 0.90 -11.71 3.68
CA VAL A 81 -0.54 -11.67 3.38
C VAL A 81 -1.13 -13.05 3.59
N ALA A 82 -2.11 -13.15 4.47
CA ALA A 82 -2.95 -14.33 4.60
C ALA A 82 -4.17 -14.16 3.68
N VAL A 83 -4.26 -14.97 2.64
CA VAL A 83 -5.36 -14.94 1.68
C VAL A 83 -6.39 -15.99 2.05
N THR A 84 -7.67 -15.62 2.03
CA THR A 84 -8.81 -16.53 2.17
C THR A 84 -9.71 -16.39 0.96
N ASN A 85 -10.12 -17.51 0.37
CA ASN A 85 -11.09 -17.54 -0.71
C ASN A 85 -12.46 -17.99 -0.19
N ASP A 86 -13.43 -17.08 -0.20
CA ASP A 86 -14.83 -17.36 0.14
C ASP A 86 -15.73 -17.30 -1.11
N LEU A 87 -15.13 -17.30 -2.30
CA LEU A 87 -15.87 -17.48 -3.55
C LEU A 87 -16.21 -18.96 -3.74
N SER A 88 -17.25 -19.24 -4.50
CA SER A 88 -17.59 -20.60 -4.93
C SER A 88 -16.65 -21.18 -5.99
N THR A 89 -15.75 -20.37 -6.50
CA THR A 89 -14.80 -20.71 -7.58
C THR A 89 -13.37 -20.59 -7.07
N PRO A 90 -12.48 -21.54 -7.39
CA PRO A 90 -11.06 -21.43 -7.08
C PRO A 90 -10.45 -20.14 -7.63
N THR A 91 -9.57 -19.52 -6.87
CA THR A 91 -8.89 -18.30 -7.26
C THR A 91 -7.45 -18.25 -6.77
N THR A 92 -6.69 -17.28 -7.21
CA THR A 92 -5.35 -16.94 -6.69
C THR A 92 -5.20 -15.43 -6.59
N VAL A 93 -4.15 -14.99 -5.91
CA VAL A 93 -3.74 -13.57 -5.89
C VAL A 93 -2.36 -13.47 -6.52
N HIS A 94 -2.31 -12.88 -7.71
CA HIS A 94 -1.05 -12.59 -8.39
C HIS A 94 -0.53 -11.20 -8.02
N TRP A 95 0.79 -11.11 -7.76
CA TRP A 95 1.47 -9.87 -7.37
C TRP A 95 2.18 -9.25 -8.57
N HIS A 96 1.40 -8.74 -9.51
CA HIS A 96 1.91 -8.24 -10.78
C HIS A 96 2.96 -7.12 -10.59
N GLY A 97 4.12 -7.29 -11.26
CA GLY A 97 5.21 -6.31 -11.20
C GLY A 97 6.01 -6.30 -9.90
N ILE A 98 5.72 -7.21 -8.97
CA ILE A 98 6.48 -7.37 -7.73
C ILE A 98 7.49 -8.50 -7.90
N ARG A 99 8.76 -8.21 -7.61
CA ARG A 99 9.80 -9.26 -7.56
C ARG A 99 9.68 -10.02 -6.25
N ASN A 100 9.18 -11.24 -6.30
CA ASN A 100 9.00 -12.15 -5.17
C ASN A 100 9.62 -13.53 -5.47
N VAL A 101 9.46 -14.46 -4.53
CA VAL A 101 9.81 -15.87 -4.75
C VAL A 101 8.72 -16.54 -5.61
N ASN A 102 9.13 -17.47 -6.47
CA ASN A 102 8.24 -18.07 -7.47
C ASN A 102 6.98 -18.69 -6.85
N GLU A 103 7.13 -19.39 -5.73
CA GLU A 103 6.05 -20.06 -5.00
C GLU A 103 4.99 -19.09 -4.44
N MET A 104 5.33 -17.79 -4.36
CA MET A 104 4.44 -16.73 -3.85
C MET A 104 3.90 -15.81 -4.95
N ASP A 105 4.17 -16.15 -6.22
CA ASP A 105 3.77 -15.29 -7.34
C ASP A 105 2.28 -15.36 -7.66
N GLY A 106 1.59 -16.42 -7.23
CA GLY A 106 0.14 -16.53 -7.32
C GLY A 106 -0.39 -16.86 -8.73
N VAL A 107 0.44 -17.44 -9.60
CA VAL A 107 -0.05 -17.93 -10.90
C VAL A 107 -0.57 -19.36 -10.72
N ALA A 108 -1.90 -19.51 -10.88
CA ALA A 108 -2.58 -20.79 -10.70
C ALA A 108 -1.95 -21.91 -11.53
N ASP A 109 -1.78 -23.07 -10.94
CA ASP A 109 -1.26 -24.30 -11.54
C ASP A 109 0.18 -24.20 -12.08
N LEU A 110 0.83 -23.05 -11.96
CA LEU A 110 2.23 -22.84 -12.34
C LEU A 110 3.13 -22.63 -11.12
N THR A 111 2.80 -21.66 -10.27
CA THR A 111 3.61 -21.33 -9.09
C THR A 111 3.04 -21.90 -7.81
N GLN A 112 1.72 -22.07 -7.76
CA GLN A 112 1.00 -22.70 -6.66
C GLN A 112 -0.36 -23.22 -7.13
N PRO A 113 -0.96 -24.18 -6.43
CA PRO A 113 -2.35 -24.55 -6.69
C PRO A 113 -3.28 -23.37 -6.30
N PRO A 114 -4.45 -23.24 -6.96
CA PRO A 114 -5.45 -22.29 -6.57
C PRO A 114 -6.02 -22.59 -5.17
N ILE A 115 -6.55 -21.56 -4.52
CA ILE A 115 -7.15 -21.65 -3.20
C ILE A 115 -8.67 -21.58 -3.28
#